data_879abcf14b997647fc97567c78fbb474
#
_entry.id   879abcf14b997647fc97567c78fbb474
#
_cell.length_a   1.000
_cell.length_b   1.000
_cell.length_c   1.000
_cell.angle_alpha   90.00
_cell.angle_beta   90.00
_cell.angle_gamma   90.00
#
_symmetry.space_group_name_H-M   'P 1'
#
loop_
_entity.id
_entity.type
_entity.pdbx_description
1 polymer ?
#
loop_
_entity_poly.entity_id
_entity_poly.type
_entity_poly.pdbx_seq_one_letter_code
_entity_poly.pdbx_strand_id
1 'polypeptide(L)'
;ADGINPFVEQSSNHSTWPVTLCMYNLPPCMCMKRKFIMMPILIQGPKQPGNDIDVFLRPLVEELLQLWNGNGVRMWDEHRQEEFNLKALLFVAINDWPALSNLSGQTNKGYHACTHCLDDTESIYLDKCRKNVYLGHR
;
A
#
# COMPACT_ATOMS: atom_id res chain seq x y z
N ALA A 1 -0.84 0.75 2.37
CA ALA A 1 -1.82 1.85 2.39
C ALA A 1 -3.20 1.27 2.65
N ASP A 2 -4.03 1.99 3.38
CA ASP A 2 -5.39 1.58 3.70
C ASP A 2 -6.24 2.81 4.07
N GLY A 3 -7.56 2.75 3.80
CA GLY A 3 -8.49 3.81 4.14
C GLY A 3 -8.97 3.72 5.59
N ILE A 4 -8.76 4.77 6.37
CA ILE A 4 -9.26 4.86 7.74
C ILE A 4 -10.26 6.01 7.88
N ASN A 5 -11.27 5.81 8.72
CA ASN A 5 -12.13 6.90 9.14
C ASN A 5 -11.55 7.53 10.42
N PRO A 6 -11.05 8.77 10.38
CA PRO A 6 -10.46 9.43 11.54
C PRO A 6 -11.48 9.90 12.57
N PHE A 7 -12.77 9.89 12.22
CA PHE A 7 -13.83 10.29 13.10
C PHE A 7 -14.46 9.10 13.81
N VAL A 8 -14.73 9.25 15.07
CA VAL A 8 -15.32 8.19 15.92
C VAL A 8 -16.76 7.85 15.50
N GLU A 9 -17.46 8.79 14.87
CA GLU A 9 -18.83 8.59 14.40
C GLU A 9 -18.84 7.77 13.12
N GLN A 10 -19.37 6.56 13.22
CA GLN A 10 -19.49 5.58 12.11
C GLN A 10 -20.38 6.07 10.95
N SER A 11 -21.14 7.14 11.14
CA SER A 11 -22.03 7.71 10.12
C SER A 11 -21.32 8.58 9.09
N SER A 12 -20.07 8.99 9.33
CA SER A 12 -19.32 9.79 8.37
C SER A 12 -18.65 8.88 7.32
N ASN A 13 -18.99 9.07 6.05
CA ASN A 13 -18.33 8.40 4.92
C ASN A 13 -16.96 9.03 4.61
N HIS A 14 -16.20 9.41 5.65
CA HIS A 14 -14.91 10.02 5.48
C HIS A 14 -13.82 8.94 5.44
N SER A 15 -12.98 8.98 4.43
CA SER A 15 -11.86 8.05 4.27
C SER A 15 -10.56 8.83 4.08
N THR A 16 -9.66 8.70 5.05
CA THR A 16 -8.29 9.23 4.97
C THR A 16 -7.34 8.07 4.74
N TRP A 17 -6.38 8.22 3.83
CA TRP A 17 -5.47 7.15 3.41
C TRP A 17 -4.03 7.47 3.79
N PRO A 18 -3.54 6.99 4.93
CA PRO A 18 -2.12 7.02 5.27
C PRO A 18 -1.36 5.97 4.46
N VAL A 19 -0.25 6.39 3.88
CA VAL A 19 0.74 5.50 3.30
C VAL A 19 1.90 5.40 4.28
N THR A 20 2.20 4.20 4.75
CA THR A 20 3.25 3.98 5.75
C THR A 20 4.36 3.12 5.18
N LEU A 21 5.59 3.42 5.56
CA LEU A 21 6.78 2.64 5.25
C LEU A 21 7.38 2.07 6.52
N CYS A 22 7.68 0.77 6.51
CA CYS A 22 8.35 0.08 7.59
C CYS A 22 9.74 -0.37 7.13
N MET A 23 10.78 -0.06 7.89
CA MET A 23 12.13 -0.48 7.58
C MET A 23 12.39 -1.90 8.07
N TYR A 24 12.55 -2.84 7.15
CA TYR A 24 12.83 -4.26 7.49
C TYR A 24 14.30 -4.53 7.86
N ASN A 25 15.20 -3.56 7.72
CA ASN A 25 16.60 -3.64 8.19
C ASN A 25 16.70 -3.61 9.73
N LEU A 26 15.65 -3.17 10.41
CA LEU A 26 15.58 -3.16 11.86
C LEU A 26 15.25 -4.55 12.40
N PRO A 27 15.69 -4.88 13.63
CA PRO A 27 15.24 -6.10 14.30
C PRO A 27 13.71 -6.22 14.31
N PRO A 28 13.12 -7.42 14.17
CA PRO A 28 11.67 -7.60 14.09
C PRO A 28 10.88 -6.98 15.25
N CYS A 29 11.46 -6.95 16.45
CA CYS A 29 10.87 -6.32 17.62
C CYS A 29 10.82 -4.77 17.54
N MET A 30 11.48 -4.17 16.57
CA MET A 30 11.58 -2.72 16.40
C MET A 30 10.84 -2.22 15.15
N CYS A 31 10.88 -2.95 14.03
CA CYS A 31 10.35 -2.47 12.76
C CYS A 31 8.86 -2.09 12.80
N MET A 32 8.05 -2.76 13.65
CA MET A 32 6.64 -2.43 13.84
C MET A 32 6.36 -1.44 14.97
N LYS A 33 7.38 -0.92 15.65
CA LYS A 33 7.15 0.11 16.67
C LYS A 33 6.86 1.45 16.01
N ARG A 34 5.87 2.16 16.52
CA ARG A 34 5.37 3.44 15.99
C ARG A 34 6.47 4.46 15.67
N LYS A 35 7.52 4.54 16.49
CA LYS A 35 8.63 5.48 16.31
C LYS A 35 9.53 5.18 15.10
N PHE A 36 9.43 3.98 14.52
CA PHE A 36 10.22 3.56 13.36
C PHE A 36 9.38 3.39 12.08
N ILE A 37 8.08 3.67 12.16
CA ILE A 37 7.19 3.70 11.00
C ILE A 37 7.17 5.12 10.45
N MET A 38 7.51 5.29 9.20
CA MET A 38 7.40 6.55 8.48
C MET A 38 6.03 6.66 7.83
N MET A 39 5.49 7.86 7.73
CA MET A 39 4.27 8.16 6.98
C MET A 39 4.59 9.25 5.94
N PRO A 40 5.11 8.85 4.76
CA PRO A 40 5.49 9.81 3.73
C PRO A 40 4.29 10.53 3.09
N ILE A 41 3.14 9.88 3.03
CA ILE A 41 1.95 10.44 2.40
C ILE A 41 0.73 10.26 3.30
N LEU A 42 -0.10 11.29 3.35
CA LEU A 42 -1.44 11.26 3.92
C LEU A 42 -2.43 11.83 2.90
N ILE A 43 -3.22 10.95 2.27
CA ILE A 43 -4.25 11.36 1.33
C ILE A 43 -5.49 11.74 2.13
N GLN A 44 -5.87 13.00 2.09
CA GLN A 44 -7.03 13.51 2.82
C GLN A 44 -8.33 13.13 2.12
N GLY A 45 -9.33 12.74 2.94
CA GLY A 45 -10.68 12.54 2.47
C GLY A 45 -11.38 13.81 1.97
N PRO A 46 -12.71 13.78 1.87
CA PRO A 46 -13.60 12.76 2.45
C PRO A 46 -13.69 11.46 1.65
N LYS A 47 -13.44 11.48 0.35
CA LYS A 47 -13.56 10.30 -0.51
C LYS A 47 -12.23 9.53 -0.58
N GLN A 48 -12.34 8.22 -0.76
CA GLN A 48 -11.18 7.39 -1.09
C GLN A 48 -10.62 7.76 -2.47
N PRO A 49 -9.30 7.62 -2.69
CA PRO A 49 -8.66 7.99 -3.96
C PRO A 49 -9.13 7.13 -5.14
N GLY A 50 -9.64 5.91 -4.90
CA GLY A 50 -10.04 4.99 -5.97
C GLY A 50 -8.88 4.71 -6.93
N ASN A 51 -9.18 4.67 -8.24
CA ASN A 51 -8.19 4.41 -9.29
C ASN A 51 -7.19 5.57 -9.48
N ASP A 52 -7.45 6.74 -8.92
CA ASP A 52 -6.55 7.90 -9.01
C ASP A 52 -5.41 7.86 -7.97
N ILE A 53 -5.30 6.78 -7.21
CA ILE A 53 -4.28 6.60 -6.16
C ILE A 53 -2.86 6.78 -6.71
N ASP A 54 -2.62 6.43 -7.95
CA ASP A 54 -1.32 6.57 -8.63
C ASP A 54 -0.82 8.02 -8.66
N VAL A 55 -1.73 8.98 -8.81
CA VAL A 55 -1.38 10.41 -8.80
C VAL A 55 -0.77 10.81 -7.46
N PHE A 56 -1.31 10.29 -6.37
CA PHE A 56 -0.82 10.56 -5.00
C PHE A 56 0.46 9.80 -4.68
N LEU A 57 0.63 8.59 -5.21
CA LEU A 57 1.80 7.75 -4.93
C LEU A 57 3.00 8.10 -5.82
N ARG A 58 2.80 8.75 -6.95
CA ARG A 58 3.86 9.07 -7.91
C ARG A 58 5.10 9.71 -7.27
N PRO A 59 5.01 10.76 -6.44
CA PRO A 59 6.19 11.37 -5.83
C PRO A 59 7.00 10.37 -4.98
N LEU A 60 6.32 9.53 -4.21
CA LEU A 60 6.97 8.51 -3.40
C LEU A 60 7.67 7.45 -4.26
N VAL A 61 7.02 7.00 -5.33
CA VAL A 61 7.60 6.03 -6.26
C VAL A 61 8.83 6.62 -6.96
N GLU A 62 8.79 7.87 -7.38
CA GLU A 62 9.92 8.57 -8.02
C GLU A 62 11.11 8.69 -7.05
N GLU A 63 10.89 9.01 -5.78
CA GLU A 63 11.95 9.03 -4.77
C GLU A 63 12.51 7.63 -4.51
N LEU A 64 11.67 6.62 -4.37
CA LEU A 64 12.13 5.23 -4.19
C LEU A 64 12.91 4.73 -5.40
N LEU A 65 12.55 5.11 -6.62
CA LEU A 65 13.31 4.80 -7.83
C LEU A 65 14.70 5.44 -7.82
N GLN A 66 14.84 6.68 -7.33
CA GLN A 66 16.15 7.33 -7.19
C GLN A 66 17.04 6.57 -6.19
N LEU A 67 16.46 6.09 -5.09
CA LEU A 67 17.17 5.31 -4.09
C LEU A 67 17.53 3.90 -4.58
N TRP A 68 16.73 3.33 -5.49
CA TRP A 68 16.95 2.00 -6.07
C TRP A 68 17.94 2.02 -7.23
N ASN A 69 17.84 3.01 -8.12
CA ASN A 69 18.61 3.08 -9.36
C ASN A 69 20.07 3.51 -9.14
N GLY A 70 20.96 2.99 -9.96
CA GLY A 70 22.37 3.39 -10.01
C GLY A 70 23.10 3.25 -8.67
N ASN A 71 23.74 4.33 -8.24
CA ASN A 71 24.49 4.35 -7.00
C ASN A 71 23.68 4.77 -5.76
N GLY A 72 22.36 4.98 -5.90
CA GLY A 72 21.54 5.56 -4.84
C GLY A 72 21.73 7.07 -4.71
N VAL A 73 21.37 7.62 -3.56
CA VAL A 73 21.45 9.05 -3.25
C VAL A 73 22.55 9.31 -2.22
N ARG A 74 23.43 10.26 -2.53
CA ARG A 74 24.52 10.65 -1.64
C ARG A 74 23.98 11.37 -0.41
N MET A 75 24.30 10.86 0.77
CA MET A 75 23.85 11.35 2.07
C MET A 75 25.03 11.51 3.02
N TRP A 76 24.88 12.38 4.00
CA TRP A 76 25.84 12.59 5.08
C TRP A 76 25.41 11.81 6.32
N ASP A 77 26.30 11.00 6.89
CA ASP A 77 26.11 10.34 8.19
C ASP A 77 26.74 11.18 9.30
N GLU A 78 25.90 11.89 10.05
CA GLU A 78 26.36 12.76 11.13
C GLU A 78 27.05 12.00 12.27
N HIS A 79 26.66 10.75 12.51
CA HIS A 79 27.27 9.94 13.56
C HIS A 79 28.67 9.46 13.18
N ARG A 80 28.85 9.03 11.93
CA ARG A 80 30.14 8.56 11.41
C ARG A 80 31.01 9.66 10.82
N GLN A 81 30.45 10.86 10.62
CA GLN A 81 31.10 11.99 9.97
C GLN A 81 31.64 11.64 8.57
N GLU A 82 30.87 10.88 7.82
CA GLU A 82 31.26 10.45 6.47
C GLU A 82 30.08 10.52 5.51
N GLU A 83 30.39 10.60 4.22
CA GLU A 83 29.39 10.50 3.16
C GLU A 83 29.19 9.04 2.75
N PHE A 84 27.93 8.68 2.49
CA PHE A 84 27.57 7.36 1.99
C PHE A 84 26.46 7.46 0.93
N ASN A 85 26.30 6.42 0.14
CA ASN A 85 25.19 6.32 -0.81
C ASN A 85 24.05 5.53 -0.18
N LEU A 86 22.96 6.23 0.10
CA LEU A 86 21.72 5.62 0.58
C LEU A 86 21.03 4.88 -0.57
N LYS A 87 20.77 3.61 -0.35
CA LYS A 87 19.98 2.77 -1.26
C LYS A 87 18.78 2.19 -0.54
N ALA A 88 17.66 2.12 -1.22
CA ALA A 88 16.46 1.47 -0.70
C ALA A 88 15.77 0.64 -1.78
N LEU A 89 15.16 -0.46 -1.36
CA LEU A 89 14.33 -1.34 -2.17
C LEU A 89 12.95 -1.44 -1.55
N LEU A 90 11.91 -1.21 -2.33
CA LEU A 90 10.56 -1.59 -1.93
C LEU A 90 10.43 -3.12 -2.03
N PHE A 91 10.52 -3.79 -0.90
CA PHE A 91 10.52 -5.25 -0.84
C PHE A 91 9.11 -5.83 -1.02
N VAL A 92 8.10 -5.25 -0.37
CA VAL A 92 6.72 -5.75 -0.38
C VAL A 92 5.74 -4.61 -0.10
N ALA A 93 4.57 -4.67 -0.73
CA ALA A 93 3.42 -3.83 -0.41
C ALA A 93 2.35 -4.69 0.26
N ILE A 94 1.91 -4.29 1.46
CA ILE A 94 0.87 -4.99 2.22
C ILE A 94 -0.37 -4.11 2.23
N ASN A 95 -1.47 -4.67 1.75
CA ASN A 95 -2.75 -3.98 1.62
C ASN A 95 -3.89 -4.97 1.91
N ASP A 96 -5.02 -4.46 2.35
CA ASP A 96 -6.25 -5.24 2.35
C ASP A 96 -6.80 -5.41 0.92
N TRP A 97 -7.82 -6.22 0.76
CA TRP A 97 -8.38 -6.53 -0.55
C TRP A 97 -8.90 -5.31 -1.32
N PRO A 98 -9.68 -4.37 -0.73
CA PRO A 98 -10.10 -3.16 -1.40
C PRO A 98 -8.95 -2.23 -1.79
N ALA A 99 -7.97 -2.03 -0.91
CA ALA A 99 -6.81 -1.19 -1.21
C ALA A 99 -5.93 -1.83 -2.30
N LEU A 100 -5.78 -3.16 -2.28
CA LEU A 100 -5.05 -3.87 -3.33
C LEU A 100 -5.68 -3.67 -4.70
N SER A 101 -7.01 -3.66 -4.80
CA SER A 101 -7.68 -3.42 -6.07
C SER A 101 -7.40 -2.02 -6.63
N ASN A 102 -7.40 -1.00 -5.78
CA ASN A 102 -7.08 0.36 -6.19
C ASN A 102 -5.61 0.46 -6.67
N LEU A 103 -4.69 -0.23 -5.99
CA LEU A 103 -3.26 -0.21 -6.33
C LEU A 103 -2.91 -1.04 -7.57
N SER A 104 -3.63 -2.13 -7.81
CA SER A 104 -3.40 -3.02 -8.96
C SER A 104 -4.20 -2.64 -10.20
N GLY A 105 -5.16 -1.72 -10.07
CA GLY A 105 -6.12 -1.39 -11.12
C GLY A 105 -7.15 -2.48 -11.40
N GLN A 106 -7.20 -3.53 -10.58
CA GLN A 106 -8.14 -4.63 -10.72
C GLN A 106 -9.44 -4.35 -10.00
N THR A 107 -10.52 -4.96 -10.48
CA THR A 107 -11.79 -4.90 -9.78
C THR A 107 -11.75 -5.75 -8.51
N ASN A 108 -12.40 -5.29 -7.42
CA ASN A 108 -12.54 -6.04 -6.18
C ASN A 108 -13.94 -6.66 -6.00
N LYS A 109 -14.79 -6.55 -7.02
CA LYS A 109 -16.16 -7.07 -7.00
C LYS A 109 -16.53 -7.66 -8.36
N GLY A 110 -17.43 -8.64 -8.37
CA GLY A 110 -17.90 -9.29 -9.59
C GLY A 110 -17.26 -10.65 -9.83
N TYR A 111 -17.42 -11.17 -11.04
CA TYR A 111 -17.03 -12.55 -11.37
C TYR A 111 -15.51 -12.73 -11.56
N HIS A 112 -14.79 -11.67 -11.92
CA HIS A 112 -13.34 -11.70 -12.21
C HIS A 112 -12.53 -10.86 -11.24
N ALA A 113 -12.91 -10.83 -9.96
CA ALA A 113 -12.24 -9.99 -8.97
C ALA A 113 -11.15 -10.71 -8.15
N CYS A 114 -10.68 -11.87 -8.58
CA CYS A 114 -9.57 -12.55 -7.94
C CYS A 114 -8.24 -11.98 -8.40
N THR A 115 -7.49 -11.37 -7.47
CA THR A 115 -6.15 -10.78 -7.75
C THR A 115 -5.06 -11.82 -8.03
N HIS A 116 -5.32 -13.11 -7.80
CA HIS A 116 -4.40 -14.21 -8.08
C HIS A 116 -4.66 -14.84 -9.43
N CYS A 117 -5.94 -15.09 -9.75
CA CYS A 117 -6.33 -15.82 -10.97
C CYS A 117 -6.48 -14.88 -12.17
N LEU A 118 -6.64 -13.58 -11.95
CA LEU A 118 -6.83 -12.58 -12.99
C LEU A 118 -7.99 -12.95 -13.95
N ASP A 119 -7.68 -13.06 -15.24
CA ASP A 119 -8.66 -13.42 -16.29
C ASP A 119 -9.13 -14.86 -16.18
N ASP A 120 -8.33 -15.76 -15.59
CA ASP A 120 -8.66 -17.17 -15.36
C ASP A 120 -9.49 -17.39 -14.08
N THR A 121 -10.13 -16.35 -13.56
CA THR A 121 -10.90 -16.45 -12.33
C THR A 121 -12.15 -17.30 -12.54
N GLU A 122 -12.20 -18.46 -11.87
CA GLU A 122 -13.42 -19.25 -11.73
C GLU A 122 -14.22 -18.74 -10.53
N SER A 123 -15.48 -18.38 -10.74
CA SER A 123 -16.33 -17.85 -9.69
C SER A 123 -17.74 -18.44 -9.72
N ILE A 124 -18.34 -18.58 -8.55
CA ILE A 124 -19.73 -18.99 -8.36
C ILE A 124 -20.45 -17.93 -7.53
N TYR A 125 -21.61 -17.50 -7.99
CA TYR A 125 -22.48 -16.63 -7.21
C TYR A 125 -23.32 -17.44 -6.23
N LEU A 126 -23.26 -17.10 -4.95
CA LEU A 126 -24.06 -17.71 -3.91
C LEU A 126 -25.29 -16.84 -3.61
N ASP A 127 -26.46 -17.27 -4.05
CA ASP A 127 -27.73 -16.51 -3.93
C ASP A 127 -28.09 -16.20 -2.47
N LYS A 128 -27.91 -17.15 -1.58
CA LYS A 128 -28.23 -16.97 -0.15
C LYS A 128 -27.36 -15.95 0.53
N CYS A 129 -26.09 -15.87 0.14
CA CYS A 129 -25.11 -14.93 0.71
C CYS A 129 -24.98 -13.63 -0.09
N ARG A 130 -25.56 -13.59 -1.29
CA ARG A 130 -25.44 -12.48 -2.26
C ARG A 130 -23.99 -12.09 -2.53
N LYS A 131 -23.11 -13.10 -2.68
CA LYS A 131 -21.66 -12.91 -2.87
C LYS A 131 -21.15 -13.85 -3.95
N ASN A 132 -20.12 -13.36 -4.68
CA ASN A 132 -19.29 -14.23 -5.50
C ASN A 132 -18.22 -14.89 -4.62
N VAL A 133 -17.96 -16.16 -4.84
CA VAL A 133 -16.83 -16.90 -4.29
C VAL A 133 -15.92 -17.33 -5.43
N TYR A 134 -14.63 -17.30 -5.20
CA TYR A 134 -13.62 -17.61 -6.20
C TYR A 134 -13.04 -18.99 -5.92
N LEU A 135 -12.93 -19.79 -6.97
CA LEU A 135 -12.51 -21.19 -6.91
C LEU A 135 -11.14 -21.34 -7.57
N GLY A 136 -10.52 -22.52 -7.39
CA GLY A 136 -9.34 -22.89 -8.17
C GLY A 136 -7.99 -22.50 -7.57
N HIS A 137 -7.96 -21.70 -6.49
CA HIS A 137 -6.72 -21.41 -5.78
C HIS A 137 -6.84 -21.71 -4.28
N ARG A 138 -5.72 -22.09 -3.68
CA ARG A 138 -5.58 -22.35 -2.25
C ARG A 138 -4.52 -21.44 -1.66
#